data_dcfbd6f44e8b60967b42072e45f74fe7
#
_entry.id   dcfbd6f44e8b60967b42072e45f74fe7
#
_cell.length_a   1.000
_cell.length_b   1.000
_cell.length_c   1.000
_cell.angle_alpha   90.00
_cell.angle_beta   90.00
_cell.angle_gamma   90.00
#
_symmetry.space_group_name_H-M   'P 1'
#
loop_
_entity.id
_entity.type
_entity.pdbx_description
1 polymer ?
#
loop_
_entity_poly.entity_id
_entity_poly.type
_entity_poly.pdbx_seq_one_letter_code
_entity_poly.pdbx_strand_id
1 'polypeptide(L)'
;IGIYEVEMDNSKRKDEQWYINTNVTYAFGSGKVTGSYGDATAKAHADTLYTEQDKTDEVIPEGKDVGDVKTRGLKYNLIKTIKNQAAGILADTDWYIVRKADAGTAVPSSITTHRAAVRTKVAEMETKITNASDTPALQTLYNYVNTADEGDPVVMERPLGELPRLES
;
A
#
# COMPACT_ATOMS: atom_id res chain seq x y z
N ILE A 1 26.34 -26.08 -30.90
CA ILE A 1 25.40 -25.40 -29.98
C ILE A 1 26.26 -24.86 -28.85
N GLY A 2 26.31 -23.53 -28.70
CA GLY A 2 27.05 -22.89 -27.61
C GLY A 2 26.15 -22.75 -26.39
N ILE A 3 26.71 -22.92 -25.19
CA ILE A 3 26.10 -22.51 -23.92
C ILE A 3 26.66 -21.14 -23.59
N TYR A 4 25.78 -20.17 -23.34
CA TYR A 4 26.16 -18.80 -23.04
C TYR A 4 25.69 -18.41 -21.65
N GLU A 5 26.45 -17.59 -20.96
CA GLU A 5 26.04 -16.98 -19.70
C GLU A 5 24.90 -16.00 -19.94
N VAL A 6 23.92 -16.00 -19.03
CA VAL A 6 22.81 -15.03 -19.04
C VAL A 6 23.06 -14.00 -17.95
N GLU A 7 23.19 -12.73 -18.36
CA GLU A 7 23.30 -11.57 -17.46
C GLU A 7 21.97 -10.82 -17.46
N MET A 8 21.47 -10.46 -16.27
CA MET A 8 20.20 -9.74 -16.13
C MET A 8 20.44 -8.25 -15.91
N ASP A 9 19.93 -7.43 -16.84
CA ASP A 9 19.85 -5.98 -16.64
C ASP A 9 18.52 -5.63 -15.96
N ASN A 10 18.61 -5.27 -14.69
CA ASN A 10 17.48 -4.87 -13.85
C ASN A 10 17.29 -3.35 -13.75
N SER A 11 17.99 -2.55 -14.55
CA SER A 11 17.96 -1.08 -14.47
C SER A 11 16.56 -0.48 -14.63
N LYS A 12 15.71 -1.12 -15.41
CA LYS A 12 14.31 -0.71 -15.65
C LYS A 12 13.28 -1.44 -14.79
N ARG A 13 13.71 -2.45 -14.04
CA ARG A 13 12.82 -3.17 -13.12
C ARG A 13 12.44 -2.25 -11.96
N LYS A 14 11.14 -2.15 -11.68
CA LYS A 14 10.58 -1.40 -10.55
C LYS A 14 9.90 -2.33 -9.56
N ASP A 15 9.67 -1.84 -8.35
CA ASP A 15 8.99 -2.55 -7.29
C ASP A 15 7.56 -2.95 -7.73
N GLU A 16 7.30 -4.24 -7.70
CA GLU A 16 6.04 -4.84 -8.12
C GLU A 16 4.86 -4.52 -7.19
N GLN A 17 5.10 -3.94 -6.02
CA GLN A 17 4.03 -3.39 -5.21
C GLN A 17 3.33 -2.23 -5.95
N TRP A 18 4.09 -1.40 -6.67
CA TRP A 18 3.65 -0.16 -7.28
C TRP A 18 3.54 -0.20 -8.82
N TYR A 19 4.30 -1.09 -9.45
CA TYR A 19 4.46 -1.13 -10.90
C TYR A 19 4.18 -2.52 -11.47
N ILE A 20 3.86 -2.53 -12.74
CA ILE A 20 3.81 -3.73 -13.59
C ILE A 20 5.05 -3.70 -14.45
N ASN A 21 5.97 -4.65 -14.23
CA ASN A 21 7.14 -4.81 -15.07
C ASN A 21 6.77 -5.53 -16.38
N THR A 22 7.46 -5.21 -17.46
CA THR A 22 7.32 -5.93 -18.72
C THR A 22 7.92 -7.34 -18.59
N ASN A 23 7.60 -8.22 -19.56
CA ASN A 23 8.33 -9.46 -19.71
C ASN A 23 9.80 -9.21 -20.07
N VAL A 24 10.69 -10.11 -19.65
CA VAL A 24 12.10 -10.05 -20.00
C VAL A 24 12.27 -10.37 -21.48
N THR A 25 13.04 -9.55 -22.17
CA THR A 25 13.50 -9.81 -23.55
C THR A 25 14.99 -10.18 -23.49
N TYR A 26 15.40 -11.10 -24.37
CA TYR A 26 16.77 -11.60 -24.40
C TYR A 26 17.45 -11.20 -25.71
N ALA A 27 18.67 -10.67 -25.61
CA ALA A 27 19.51 -10.32 -26.75
C ALA A 27 20.89 -10.96 -26.60
N PHE A 28 21.41 -11.54 -27.69
CA PHE A 28 22.78 -12.05 -27.74
C PHE A 28 23.72 -10.99 -28.27
N GLY A 29 24.82 -10.74 -27.57
CA GLY A 29 25.86 -9.80 -27.99
C GLY A 29 27.13 -9.98 -27.16
N SER A 30 28.29 -9.72 -27.76
CA SER A 30 29.61 -9.82 -27.07
C SER A 30 29.85 -11.15 -26.35
N GLY A 31 29.34 -12.26 -26.92
CA GLY A 31 29.58 -13.60 -26.39
C GLY A 31 28.73 -13.99 -25.16
N LYS A 32 27.72 -13.19 -24.81
CA LYS A 32 26.75 -13.46 -23.72
C LYS A 32 25.32 -13.16 -24.13
N VAL A 33 24.37 -13.64 -23.36
CA VAL A 33 22.94 -13.30 -23.49
C VAL A 33 22.59 -12.30 -22.41
N THR A 34 22.03 -11.13 -22.78
CA THR A 34 21.52 -10.16 -21.81
C THR A 34 20.00 -10.22 -21.80
N GLY A 35 19.42 -10.49 -20.62
CA GLY A 35 17.99 -10.35 -20.35
C GLY A 35 17.69 -8.96 -19.79
N SER A 36 16.73 -8.23 -20.37
CA SER A 36 16.36 -6.88 -19.93
C SER A 36 14.86 -6.67 -19.86
N TYR A 37 14.44 -5.81 -18.93
CA TYR A 37 13.06 -5.33 -18.84
C TYR A 37 12.87 -4.09 -19.70
N GLY A 38 11.67 -3.92 -20.27
CA GLY A 38 11.21 -2.65 -20.82
C GLY A 38 10.75 -1.69 -19.71
N ASP A 39 10.15 -0.56 -20.10
CA ASP A 39 9.66 0.42 -19.14
C ASP A 39 8.47 -0.14 -18.34
N ALA A 40 8.54 -0.03 -17.02
CA ALA A 40 7.48 -0.48 -16.13
C ALA A 40 6.32 0.52 -16.11
N THR A 41 5.08 -0.01 -16.05
CA THR A 41 3.85 0.80 -15.98
C THR A 41 3.38 0.92 -14.53
N ALA A 42 3.06 2.14 -14.08
CA ALA A 42 2.49 2.36 -12.76
C ALA A 42 1.10 1.70 -12.66
N LYS A 43 0.84 1.00 -11.55
CA LYS A 43 -0.51 0.49 -11.24
C LYS A 43 -1.48 1.66 -11.02
N ALA A 44 -2.76 1.47 -11.31
CA ALA A 44 -3.76 2.49 -11.06
C ALA A 44 -3.83 2.85 -9.57
N HIS A 45 -3.61 4.12 -9.22
CA HIS A 45 -3.70 4.60 -7.84
C HIS A 45 -5.14 4.76 -7.37
N ALA A 46 -6.04 5.21 -8.25
CA ALA A 46 -7.48 5.32 -8.00
C ALA A 46 -8.24 4.11 -8.54
N ASP A 47 -9.48 3.92 -8.08
CA ASP A 47 -10.38 2.91 -8.63
C ASP A 47 -10.65 3.20 -10.12
N THR A 48 -10.75 2.16 -10.92
CA THR A 48 -11.21 2.24 -12.30
C THR A 48 -12.71 1.94 -12.31
N LEU A 49 -13.46 2.77 -13.01
CA LEU A 49 -14.92 2.64 -13.11
C LEU A 49 -15.32 2.07 -14.48
N TYR A 50 -16.49 1.45 -14.53
CA TYR A 50 -17.11 1.10 -15.81
C TYR A 50 -17.50 2.36 -16.59
N THR A 51 -17.24 2.35 -17.89
CA THR A 51 -17.47 3.46 -18.81
C THR A 51 -18.65 3.19 -19.74
N GLU A 52 -19.11 4.21 -20.47
CA GLU A 52 -20.08 4.03 -21.56
C GLU A 52 -19.55 3.10 -22.67
N GLN A 53 -18.23 3.07 -22.89
CA GLN A 53 -17.64 2.12 -23.83
C GLN A 53 -17.77 0.68 -23.32
N ASP A 54 -17.52 0.43 -22.01
CA ASP A 54 -17.71 -0.89 -21.42
C ASP A 54 -19.18 -1.38 -21.55
N LYS A 55 -20.15 -0.46 -21.53
CA LYS A 55 -21.57 -0.76 -21.74
C LYS A 55 -21.84 -1.11 -23.19
N THR A 56 -21.25 -0.36 -24.14
CA THR A 56 -21.35 -0.61 -25.57
C THR A 56 -20.72 -1.95 -25.95
N ASP A 57 -19.60 -2.29 -25.32
CA ASP A 57 -18.86 -3.54 -25.55
C ASP A 57 -19.47 -4.74 -24.80
N GLU A 58 -20.60 -4.53 -24.07
CA GLU A 58 -21.32 -5.55 -23.28
C GLU A 58 -20.44 -6.28 -22.25
N VAL A 59 -19.41 -5.57 -21.68
CA VAL A 59 -18.49 -6.15 -20.71
C VAL A 59 -18.85 -5.83 -19.26
N ILE A 60 -19.95 -5.11 -19.02
CA ILE A 60 -20.45 -4.81 -17.67
C ILE A 60 -21.21 -6.04 -17.13
N PRO A 61 -20.79 -6.62 -15.98
CA PRO A 61 -21.49 -7.76 -15.40
C PRO A 61 -22.93 -7.42 -14.97
N GLU A 62 -23.77 -8.44 -14.89
CA GLU A 62 -25.14 -8.30 -14.35
C GLU A 62 -25.09 -7.67 -12.93
N GLY A 63 -25.96 -6.71 -12.68
CA GLY A 63 -26.07 -5.99 -11.40
C GLY A 63 -25.03 -4.87 -11.23
N LYS A 64 -24.30 -4.53 -12.29
CA LYS A 64 -23.40 -3.38 -12.36
C LYS A 64 -23.85 -2.40 -13.43
N ASP A 65 -23.42 -1.14 -13.27
CA ASP A 65 -23.73 -0.07 -14.25
C ASP A 65 -22.50 0.82 -14.50
N VAL A 66 -22.60 1.68 -15.49
CA VAL A 66 -21.60 2.74 -15.75
C VAL A 66 -21.41 3.59 -14.50
N GLY A 67 -20.14 3.85 -14.14
CA GLY A 67 -19.80 4.54 -12.90
C GLY A 67 -19.57 3.62 -11.69
N ASP A 68 -19.96 2.36 -11.76
CA ASP A 68 -19.61 1.36 -10.74
C ASP A 68 -18.12 1.01 -10.80
N VAL A 69 -17.58 0.53 -9.68
CA VAL A 69 -16.17 0.12 -9.62
C VAL A 69 -15.94 -1.14 -10.45
N LYS A 70 -15.09 -1.00 -11.48
CA LYS A 70 -14.57 -2.08 -12.32
C LYS A 70 -13.38 -2.78 -11.65
N THR A 71 -12.43 -2.00 -11.18
CA THR A 71 -11.22 -2.51 -10.50
C THR A 71 -10.82 -1.58 -9.38
N ARG A 72 -10.50 -2.14 -8.21
CA ARG A 72 -10.00 -1.37 -7.07
C ARG A 72 -8.56 -0.92 -7.30
N GLY A 73 -8.30 0.36 -7.07
CA GLY A 73 -6.98 0.96 -7.15
C GLY A 73 -6.12 0.72 -5.90
N LEU A 74 -4.88 1.19 -5.97
CA LEU A 74 -3.93 1.07 -4.85
C LEU A 74 -4.44 1.77 -3.59
N LYS A 75 -5.04 2.96 -3.69
CA LYS A 75 -5.56 3.71 -2.54
C LYS A 75 -6.54 2.88 -1.72
N TYR A 76 -7.51 2.26 -2.37
CA TYR A 76 -8.48 1.39 -1.69
C TYR A 76 -7.77 0.23 -0.95
N ASN A 77 -6.86 -0.46 -1.63
CA ASN A 77 -6.17 -1.61 -1.06
C ASN A 77 -5.27 -1.22 0.12
N LEU A 78 -4.56 -0.10 0.03
CA LEU A 78 -3.70 0.41 1.10
C LEU A 78 -4.51 0.84 2.33
N ILE A 79 -5.62 1.56 2.14
CA ILE A 79 -6.52 1.96 3.22
C ILE A 79 -7.12 0.71 3.89
N LYS A 80 -7.58 -0.27 3.11
CA LYS A 80 -8.10 -1.54 3.64
C LYS A 80 -7.05 -2.26 4.50
N THR A 81 -5.80 -2.29 4.04
CA THR A 81 -4.69 -2.91 4.79
C THR A 81 -4.47 -2.20 6.13
N ILE A 82 -4.41 -0.87 6.15
CA ILE A 82 -4.25 -0.09 7.39
C ILE A 82 -5.41 -0.32 8.35
N LYS A 83 -6.65 -0.32 7.86
CA LYS A 83 -7.84 -0.60 8.67
C LYS A 83 -7.79 -2.00 9.29
N ASN A 84 -7.36 -3.00 8.53
CA ASN A 84 -7.21 -4.37 9.04
C ASN A 84 -6.12 -4.46 10.12
N GLN A 85 -4.98 -3.78 9.92
CA GLN A 85 -3.91 -3.72 10.92
C GLN A 85 -4.40 -3.04 12.21
N ALA A 86 -5.08 -1.90 12.08
CA ALA A 86 -5.65 -1.19 13.23
C ALA A 86 -6.73 -2.01 13.96
N ALA A 87 -7.56 -2.74 13.22
CA ALA A 87 -8.55 -3.64 13.82
C ALA A 87 -7.88 -4.72 14.66
N GLY A 88 -6.77 -5.31 14.17
CA GLY A 88 -5.96 -6.25 14.95
C GLY A 88 -5.45 -5.65 16.26
N ILE A 89 -4.83 -4.44 16.19
CA ILE A 89 -4.33 -3.74 17.39
C ILE A 89 -5.45 -3.43 18.40
N LEU A 90 -6.63 -3.02 17.90
CA LEU A 90 -7.77 -2.70 18.76
C LEU A 90 -8.40 -3.94 19.39
N ALA A 91 -8.39 -5.08 18.69
CA ALA A 91 -8.95 -6.35 19.17
C ALA A 91 -8.31 -6.81 20.47
N ASP A 92 -7.00 -6.60 20.67
CA ASP A 92 -6.27 -6.96 21.88
C ASP A 92 -6.83 -6.29 23.15
N THR A 93 -7.55 -5.21 22.98
CA THR A 93 -8.12 -4.41 24.07
C THR A 93 -9.66 -4.39 24.10
N ASP A 94 -10.33 -5.12 23.20
CA ASP A 94 -11.80 -5.12 23.09
C ASP A 94 -12.47 -5.71 24.33
N TRP A 95 -11.83 -6.66 25.01
CA TRP A 95 -12.34 -7.23 26.25
C TRP A 95 -12.58 -6.19 27.36
N TYR A 96 -11.79 -5.10 27.40
CA TYR A 96 -12.03 -4.00 28.34
C TYR A 96 -13.35 -3.28 28.07
N ILE A 97 -13.69 -3.14 26.78
CA ILE A 97 -14.93 -2.49 26.33
C ILE A 97 -16.12 -3.39 26.66
N VAL A 98 -16.01 -4.68 26.36
CA VAL A 98 -17.05 -5.68 26.70
C VAL A 98 -17.28 -5.72 28.20
N ARG A 99 -16.21 -5.81 29.02
CA ARG A 99 -16.32 -5.82 30.49
C ARG A 99 -16.95 -4.53 31.04
N LYS A 100 -16.66 -3.36 30.43
CA LYS A 100 -17.33 -2.12 30.80
C LYS A 100 -18.82 -2.17 30.53
N ALA A 101 -19.23 -2.71 29.37
CA ALA A 101 -20.62 -2.83 28.99
C ALA A 101 -21.41 -3.84 29.85
N ASP A 102 -20.78 -4.97 30.19
CA ASP A 102 -21.39 -6.07 30.95
C ASP A 102 -21.40 -5.80 32.47
N ALA A 103 -20.26 -5.40 33.05
CA ALA A 103 -20.07 -5.30 34.48
C ALA A 103 -19.90 -3.86 34.99
N GLY A 104 -19.97 -2.85 34.14
CA GLY A 104 -19.78 -1.44 34.54
C GLY A 104 -18.34 -1.08 34.92
N THR A 105 -17.37 -2.01 34.78
CA THR A 105 -15.97 -1.78 35.17
C THR A 105 -15.31 -0.77 34.26
N ALA A 106 -14.75 0.31 34.81
CA ALA A 106 -14.10 1.35 34.03
C ALA A 106 -12.93 0.81 33.19
N VAL A 107 -12.81 1.31 31.96
CA VAL A 107 -11.64 1.03 31.12
C VAL A 107 -10.45 1.84 31.64
N PRO A 108 -9.26 1.24 31.81
CA PRO A 108 -8.05 2.00 32.19
C PRO A 108 -7.79 3.16 31.22
N SER A 109 -7.32 4.29 31.76
CA SER A 109 -7.05 5.49 30.95
C SER A 109 -6.00 5.24 29.86
N SER A 110 -4.96 4.45 30.14
CA SER A 110 -3.94 4.05 29.15
C SER A 110 -4.56 3.34 27.95
N ILE A 111 -5.48 2.41 28.17
CA ILE A 111 -6.20 1.71 27.10
C ILE A 111 -7.07 2.68 26.29
N THR A 112 -7.80 3.57 26.96
CA THR A 112 -8.63 4.57 26.29
C THR A 112 -7.79 5.50 25.41
N THR A 113 -6.66 5.99 25.94
CA THR A 113 -5.72 6.86 25.21
C THR A 113 -5.10 6.13 24.02
N HIS A 114 -4.62 4.89 24.22
CA HIS A 114 -4.06 4.08 23.15
C HIS A 114 -5.08 3.86 22.01
N ARG A 115 -6.31 3.44 22.35
CA ARG A 115 -7.37 3.22 21.35
C ARG A 115 -7.72 4.49 20.57
N ALA A 116 -7.71 5.64 21.24
CA ALA A 116 -7.91 6.94 20.59
C ALA A 116 -6.75 7.25 19.63
N ALA A 117 -5.50 7.07 20.07
CA ALA A 117 -4.31 7.30 19.26
C ALA A 117 -4.29 6.43 18.00
N VAL A 118 -4.65 5.14 18.10
CA VAL A 118 -4.76 4.24 16.93
C VAL A 118 -5.78 4.78 15.92
N ARG A 119 -6.97 5.18 16.37
CA ARG A 119 -8.02 5.72 15.46
C ARG A 119 -7.60 7.02 14.80
N THR A 120 -7.00 7.94 15.57
CA THR A 120 -6.47 9.21 15.03
C THR A 120 -5.42 8.94 13.98
N LYS A 121 -4.48 8.03 14.25
CA LYS A 121 -3.41 7.68 13.31
C LYS A 121 -3.94 7.06 12.02
N VAL A 122 -4.94 6.19 12.10
CA VAL A 122 -5.62 5.64 10.92
C VAL A 122 -6.20 6.75 10.06
N ALA A 123 -6.92 7.72 10.65
CA ALA A 123 -7.52 8.83 9.92
C ALA A 123 -6.47 9.71 9.21
N GLU A 124 -5.33 9.97 9.88
CA GLU A 124 -4.19 10.69 9.28
C GLU A 124 -3.61 9.92 8.08
N MET A 125 -3.39 8.60 8.25
CA MET A 125 -2.85 7.74 7.19
C MET A 125 -3.82 7.66 5.99
N GLU A 126 -5.11 7.50 6.24
CA GLU A 126 -6.15 7.52 5.20
C GLU A 126 -6.13 8.84 4.42
N THR A 127 -6.01 9.96 5.12
CA THR A 127 -5.95 11.29 4.51
C THR A 127 -4.72 11.42 3.61
N LYS A 128 -3.53 11.00 4.07
CA LYS A 128 -2.30 11.03 3.27
C LYS A 128 -2.43 10.18 2.01
N ILE A 129 -2.96 8.95 2.11
CA ILE A 129 -3.18 8.07 0.96
C ILE A 129 -4.20 8.66 -0.02
N THR A 130 -5.31 9.18 0.49
CA THR A 130 -6.37 9.77 -0.34
C THR A 130 -5.85 10.96 -1.14
N ASN A 131 -5.00 11.80 -0.52
CA ASN A 131 -4.45 13.02 -1.13
C ASN A 131 -3.26 12.75 -2.07
N ALA A 132 -2.67 11.56 -2.09
CA ALA A 132 -1.61 11.23 -3.04
C ALA A 132 -2.13 11.38 -4.48
N SER A 133 -1.40 12.12 -5.32
CA SER A 133 -1.83 12.45 -6.68
C SER A 133 -1.74 11.27 -7.66
N ASP A 134 -0.78 10.39 -7.42
CA ASP A 134 -0.42 9.30 -8.32
C ASP A 134 0.28 8.15 -7.58
N THR A 135 0.70 7.13 -8.32
CA THR A 135 1.40 5.96 -7.75
C THR A 135 2.80 6.28 -7.21
N PRO A 136 3.64 7.11 -7.85
CA PRO A 136 4.89 7.60 -7.24
C PRO A 136 4.69 8.32 -5.90
N ALA A 137 3.66 9.17 -5.79
CA ALA A 137 3.33 9.84 -4.53
C ALA A 137 2.92 8.84 -3.44
N LEU A 138 2.14 7.80 -3.78
CA LEU A 138 1.83 6.70 -2.86
C LEU A 138 3.09 5.97 -2.42
N GLN A 139 3.98 5.63 -3.35
CA GLN A 139 5.25 4.97 -3.05
C GLN A 139 6.09 5.79 -2.07
N THR A 140 6.16 7.12 -2.27
CA THR A 140 6.90 8.03 -1.38
C THR A 140 6.39 7.98 0.06
N LEU A 141 5.08 7.80 0.29
CA LEU A 141 4.52 7.67 1.64
C LEU A 141 5.04 6.43 2.39
N TYR A 142 5.46 5.39 1.65
CA TYR A 142 5.92 4.12 2.22
C TYR A 142 7.45 4.00 2.29
N ASN A 143 8.18 4.85 1.58
CA ASN A 143 9.65 4.84 1.61
C ASN A 143 10.15 5.37 2.95
N TYR A 144 11.07 4.62 3.58
CA TYR A 144 11.77 5.10 4.78
C TYR A 144 12.80 6.15 4.38
N VAL A 145 12.79 7.26 5.09
CA VAL A 145 13.74 8.36 4.94
C VAL A 145 14.41 8.65 6.29
N ASN A 146 15.66 9.10 6.25
CA ASN A 146 16.32 9.56 7.46
C ASN A 146 15.74 10.92 7.86
N THR A 147 15.18 11.02 9.05
CA THR A 147 14.59 12.25 9.63
C THR A 147 15.48 12.90 10.69
N ALA A 148 16.66 12.31 11.00
CA ALA A 148 17.61 12.87 11.95
C ALA A 148 18.25 14.13 11.36
N ASP A 149 18.60 15.09 12.23
CA ASP A 149 19.41 16.25 11.88
C ASP A 149 20.85 15.84 11.53
N GLU A 150 21.55 16.73 10.82
CA GLU A 150 22.95 16.49 10.43
C GLU A 150 23.84 16.30 11.67
N GLY A 151 24.53 15.17 11.75
CA GLY A 151 25.41 14.79 12.87
C GLY A 151 24.74 13.94 13.95
N ASP A 152 23.43 13.79 13.93
CA ASP A 152 22.70 12.93 14.86
C ASP A 152 22.61 11.46 14.38
N PRO A 153 22.35 10.51 15.29
CA PRO A 153 22.11 9.12 14.91
C PRO A 153 20.95 8.99 13.91
N VAL A 154 21.12 8.12 12.91
CA VAL A 154 20.13 7.89 11.85
C VAL A 154 18.79 7.46 12.44
N VAL A 155 17.72 8.19 12.13
CA VAL A 155 16.34 7.88 12.47
C VAL A 155 15.57 7.64 11.17
N MET A 156 15.16 6.39 10.93
CA MET A 156 14.44 6.01 9.71
C MET A 156 12.93 6.02 9.97
N GLU A 157 12.23 6.91 9.29
CA GLU A 157 10.78 7.01 9.35
C GLU A 157 10.17 7.02 7.95
N ARG A 158 8.94 6.56 7.83
CA ARG A 158 8.18 6.72 6.56
C ARG A 158 7.18 7.87 6.69
N PRO A 159 6.98 8.69 5.64
CA PRO A 159 6.05 9.81 5.65
C PRO A 159 4.60 9.43 6.03
N LEU A 160 4.18 8.20 5.71
CA LEU A 160 2.87 7.69 6.13
C LEU A 160 2.75 7.60 7.66
N GLY A 161 3.83 7.28 8.37
CA GLY A 161 3.89 7.00 9.79
C GLY A 161 3.55 5.55 10.14
N GLU A 162 3.59 5.23 11.44
CA GLU A 162 3.32 3.90 11.98
C GLU A 162 2.11 3.94 12.92
N LEU A 163 1.38 2.81 12.99
CA LEU A 163 0.31 2.64 13.97
C LEU A 163 0.92 2.52 15.37
N PRO A 164 0.35 3.22 16.39
CA PRO A 164 0.86 3.15 17.75
C PRO A 164 0.74 1.72 18.31
N ARG A 165 1.74 1.29 19.07
CA ARG A 165 1.69 0.06 19.85
C ARG A 165 1.31 0.37 21.30
N LEU A 166 0.64 -0.57 21.96
CA LEU A 166 0.41 -0.45 23.39
C LEU A 166 1.74 -0.70 24.12
N GLU A 167 2.20 0.30 24.84
CA GLU A 167 3.37 0.15 25.70
C GLU A 167 2.98 -0.69 26.93
N SER A 168 3.82 -1.66 27.26
CA SER A 168 3.63 -2.60 28.38
C SER A 168 3.96 -1.98 29.73
#